data_d0fe218f49b8cbbb28939eda6b7cecfa
#
_entry.id   d0fe218f49b8cbbb28939eda6b7cecfa
#
_cell.length_a   1.000
_cell.length_b   1.000
_cell.length_c   1.000
_cell.angle_alpha   90.00
_cell.angle_beta   90.00
_cell.angle_gamma   90.00
#
_symmetry.space_group_name_H-M   'P 1'
#
loop_
_entity.id
_entity.type
_entity.pdbx_description
1 polymer ?
#
loop_
_entity_poly.entity_id
_entity_poly.type
_entity_poly.pdbx_seq_one_letter_code
_entity_poly.pdbx_strand_id
1 'polypeptide(L)'
;NKHSEWENRVELHFQGSTKDSYEDLLSDLSLHQQCYFHGYVNHLEAVHTMQKSDVLWLNNNHKQKSHTITLSKTYEYMASGKPILALIPEGDTMNILQQYGRSFIAKPDSIEEAYTAIEKLIMAISEDSLPEVPHAFVKQFDREKIAQDLALELDALTQNS
;
A
#
# COMPACT_ATOMS: atom_id res chain seq x y z
N ASN A 1 23.44 7.22 -15.77
CA ASN A 1 22.71 6.16 -15.08
C ASN A 1 23.09 6.12 -13.61
N LYS A 2 22.33 6.83 -12.76
CA LYS A 2 22.52 6.85 -11.30
C LYS A 2 21.97 5.59 -10.60
N HIS A 3 21.40 4.63 -11.32
CA HIS A 3 20.54 3.58 -10.73
C HIS A 3 20.83 2.16 -11.17
N SER A 4 21.95 1.89 -11.87
CA SER A 4 22.33 0.53 -12.25
C SER A 4 22.58 -0.41 -11.05
N GLU A 5 22.83 0.16 -9.88
CA GLU A 5 23.02 -0.61 -8.63
C GLU A 5 21.71 -1.15 -8.03
N TRP A 6 20.53 -0.61 -8.45
CA TRP A 6 19.21 -1.06 -7.99
C TRP A 6 18.56 -2.09 -8.92
N GLU A 7 18.94 -2.12 -10.19
CA GLU A 7 18.33 -2.97 -11.23
C GLU A 7 18.31 -4.45 -10.88
N ASN A 8 19.25 -4.94 -10.05
CA ASN A 8 19.33 -6.32 -9.62
C ASN A 8 18.96 -6.56 -8.15
N ARG A 9 18.39 -5.57 -7.48
CA ARG A 9 18.09 -5.63 -6.03
C ARG A 9 16.61 -5.47 -5.70
N VAL A 10 15.77 -5.19 -6.70
CA VAL A 10 14.33 -5.01 -6.53
C VAL A 10 13.59 -6.06 -7.31
N GLU A 11 12.69 -6.77 -6.66
CA GLU A 11 11.75 -7.71 -7.26
C GLU A 11 10.33 -7.18 -7.07
N LEU A 12 9.52 -7.28 -8.13
CA LEU A 12 8.12 -6.88 -8.14
C LEU A 12 7.23 -8.11 -8.22
N HIS A 13 6.44 -8.35 -7.19
CA HIS A 13 5.55 -9.49 -7.10
C HIS A 13 4.10 -9.05 -7.26
N PHE A 14 3.44 -9.56 -8.30
CA PHE A 14 2.04 -9.26 -8.62
C PHE A 14 1.15 -10.47 -8.32
N GLN A 15 0.08 -10.23 -7.55
CA GLN A 15 -0.96 -11.22 -7.28
C GLN A 15 -2.29 -10.75 -7.89
N GLY A 16 -2.99 -11.64 -8.59
CA GLY A 16 -4.21 -11.36 -9.32
C GLY A 16 -4.05 -11.48 -10.84
N SER A 17 -5.06 -11.10 -11.60
CA SER A 17 -5.13 -11.24 -13.07
C SER A 17 -4.52 -10.02 -13.80
N THR A 18 -3.28 -9.67 -13.49
CA THR A 18 -2.65 -8.45 -14.04
C THR A 18 -1.65 -8.70 -15.16
N LYS A 19 -1.26 -9.97 -15.40
CA LYS A 19 -0.18 -10.31 -16.34
C LYS A 19 -0.41 -9.75 -17.73
N ASP A 20 -1.56 -10.04 -18.33
CA ASP A 20 -1.86 -9.67 -19.73
C ASP A 20 -1.91 -8.16 -19.95
N SER A 21 -2.14 -7.36 -18.89
CA SER A 21 -2.22 -5.91 -18.99
C SER A 21 -0.85 -5.21 -19.00
N TYR A 22 0.21 -5.90 -18.60
CA TYR A 22 1.53 -5.30 -18.42
C TYR A 22 2.64 -6.00 -19.21
N GLU A 23 2.37 -7.11 -19.89
CA GLU A 23 3.38 -7.92 -20.56
C GLU A 23 4.15 -7.14 -21.64
N ASP A 24 3.42 -6.39 -22.47
CA ASP A 24 4.03 -5.55 -23.51
C ASP A 24 4.89 -4.44 -22.90
N LEU A 25 4.37 -3.75 -21.88
CA LEU A 25 5.08 -2.66 -21.20
C LEU A 25 6.37 -3.14 -20.52
N LEU A 26 6.33 -4.30 -19.87
CA LEU A 26 7.50 -4.88 -19.21
C LEU A 26 8.56 -5.34 -20.22
N SER A 27 8.12 -5.78 -21.40
CA SER A 27 9.01 -6.12 -22.53
C SER A 27 9.77 -4.88 -22.98
N ASP A 28 9.06 -3.78 -23.21
CA ASP A 28 9.65 -2.53 -23.67
C ASP A 28 10.64 -1.94 -22.67
N LEU A 29 10.39 -2.13 -21.37
CA LEU A 29 11.21 -1.60 -20.28
C LEU A 29 12.34 -2.55 -19.86
N SER A 30 12.45 -3.76 -20.45
CA SER A 30 13.43 -4.81 -20.06
C SER A 30 13.34 -5.24 -18.59
N LEU A 31 12.13 -5.15 -17.98
CA LEU A 31 11.89 -5.46 -16.56
C LEU A 31 11.38 -6.87 -16.29
N HIS A 32 11.35 -7.74 -17.30
CA HIS A 32 10.84 -9.11 -17.17
C HIS A 32 11.54 -9.95 -16.09
N GLN A 33 12.82 -9.72 -15.87
CA GLN A 33 13.60 -10.50 -14.91
C GLN A 33 13.31 -10.13 -13.46
N GLN A 34 12.74 -8.95 -13.22
CA GLN A 34 12.40 -8.45 -11.89
C GLN A 34 10.92 -8.57 -11.54
N CYS A 35 10.07 -8.99 -12.49
CA CYS A 35 8.62 -9.04 -12.31
C CYS A 35 8.11 -10.48 -12.25
N TYR A 36 7.44 -10.82 -11.14
CA TYR A 36 6.90 -12.15 -10.86
C TYR A 36 5.37 -12.08 -10.78
N PHE A 37 4.67 -12.80 -11.65
CA PHE A 37 3.22 -12.87 -11.71
C PHE A 37 2.74 -14.19 -11.13
N HIS A 38 2.07 -14.15 -9.98
CA HIS A 38 1.61 -15.33 -9.25
C HIS A 38 0.19 -15.77 -9.63
N GLY A 39 -0.52 -14.98 -10.45
CA GLY A 39 -1.92 -15.25 -10.76
C GLY A 39 -2.83 -15.08 -9.54
N TYR A 40 -3.97 -15.78 -9.58
CA TYR A 40 -4.93 -15.70 -8.48
C TYR A 40 -4.48 -16.59 -7.32
N VAL A 41 -4.34 -16.01 -6.14
CA VAL A 41 -3.97 -16.71 -4.91
C VAL A 41 -5.10 -16.61 -3.90
N ASN A 42 -5.18 -17.56 -2.97
CA ASN A 42 -6.14 -17.47 -1.87
C ASN A 42 -5.72 -16.40 -0.83
N HIS A 43 -6.66 -16.04 0.04
CA HIS A 43 -6.43 -14.96 1.02
C HIS A 43 -5.24 -15.23 1.97
N LEU A 44 -5.05 -16.47 2.42
CA LEU A 44 -3.94 -16.82 3.31
C LEU A 44 -2.58 -16.68 2.60
N GLU A 45 -2.50 -17.09 1.36
CA GLU A 45 -1.31 -16.91 0.52
C GLU A 45 -1.02 -15.43 0.27
N ALA A 46 -2.05 -14.62 0.03
CA ALA A 46 -1.90 -13.18 -0.14
C ALA A 46 -1.34 -12.52 1.14
N VAL A 47 -1.90 -12.85 2.31
CA VAL A 47 -1.41 -12.36 3.61
C VAL A 47 0.04 -12.80 3.85
N HIS A 48 0.37 -14.05 3.55
CA HIS A 48 1.73 -14.57 3.71
C HIS A 48 2.74 -13.83 2.82
N THR A 49 2.36 -13.55 1.58
CA THR A 49 3.20 -12.77 0.66
C THR A 49 3.38 -11.34 1.17
N MET A 50 2.30 -10.67 1.63
CA MET A 50 2.40 -9.34 2.23
C MET A 50 3.39 -9.32 3.41
N GLN A 51 3.35 -10.32 4.29
CA GLN A 51 4.26 -10.41 5.43
C GLN A 51 5.72 -10.63 5.03
N LYS A 52 5.97 -11.32 3.93
CA LYS A 52 7.33 -11.58 3.40
C LYS A 52 7.90 -10.43 2.57
N SER A 53 7.06 -9.56 2.05
CA SER A 53 7.49 -8.42 1.25
C SER A 53 8.16 -7.36 2.13
N ASP A 54 9.17 -6.68 1.60
CA ASP A 54 9.82 -5.55 2.28
C ASP A 54 8.99 -4.28 2.17
N VAL A 55 8.28 -4.12 1.05
CA VAL A 55 7.44 -2.96 0.72
C VAL A 55 6.12 -3.44 0.13
N LEU A 56 5.03 -2.75 0.45
CA LEU A 56 3.73 -2.97 -0.19
C LEU A 56 3.40 -1.81 -1.12
N TRP A 57 2.99 -2.13 -2.35
CA TRP A 57 2.65 -1.14 -3.36
C TRP A 57 1.14 -0.96 -3.48
N LEU A 58 0.66 0.25 -3.18
CA LEU A 58 -0.73 0.66 -3.34
C LEU A 58 -0.86 1.60 -4.54
N ASN A 59 -1.68 1.23 -5.50
CA ASN A 59 -1.91 2.02 -6.71
C ASN A 59 -3.41 2.30 -6.90
N ASN A 60 -3.74 3.55 -7.23
CA ASN A 60 -5.09 3.96 -7.62
C ASN A 60 -5.06 5.02 -8.72
N ASN A 61 -5.39 4.60 -9.93
CA ASN A 61 -5.43 5.48 -11.10
C ASN A 61 -6.82 6.06 -11.39
N HIS A 62 -7.84 5.78 -10.59
CA HIS A 62 -9.20 6.25 -10.84
C HIS A 62 -9.33 7.75 -10.61
N LYS A 63 -9.36 8.52 -11.70
CA LYS A 63 -9.49 10.00 -11.70
C LYS A 63 -10.88 10.51 -11.26
N GLN A 64 -11.91 9.66 -11.31
CA GLN A 64 -13.29 10.05 -10.97
C GLN A 64 -13.71 9.47 -9.62
N LYS A 65 -14.12 10.32 -8.67
CA LYS A 65 -14.64 9.99 -7.33
C LYS A 65 -13.62 9.39 -6.33
N SER A 66 -12.32 9.51 -6.57
CA SER A 66 -11.29 8.94 -5.69
C SER A 66 -11.13 9.66 -4.34
N HIS A 67 -11.64 10.91 -4.23
CA HIS A 67 -11.50 11.70 -3.00
C HIS A 67 -12.25 11.12 -1.79
N THR A 68 -13.31 10.35 -2.01
CA THR A 68 -14.17 9.77 -0.96
C THR A 68 -14.06 8.24 -0.88
N ILE A 69 -13.18 7.62 -1.66
CA ILE A 69 -13.01 6.17 -1.66
C ILE A 69 -11.74 5.81 -0.93
N THR A 70 -11.88 5.14 0.19
CA THR A 70 -10.74 4.50 0.84
C THR A 70 -10.57 3.09 0.28
N LEU A 71 -9.38 2.80 -0.23
CA LEU A 71 -9.05 1.47 -0.74
C LEU A 71 -9.00 0.48 0.42
N SER A 72 -9.73 -0.62 0.35
CA SER A 72 -9.78 -1.64 1.41
C SER A 72 -8.39 -2.20 1.76
N LYS A 73 -7.52 -2.34 0.76
CA LYS A 73 -6.12 -2.78 0.95
C LYS A 73 -5.29 -1.84 1.83
N THR A 74 -5.67 -0.58 1.96
CA THR A 74 -4.99 0.39 2.84
C THR A 74 -4.92 -0.14 4.27
N TYR A 75 -6.04 -0.65 4.79
CA TYR A 75 -6.12 -1.16 6.15
C TYR A 75 -5.32 -2.46 6.35
N GLU A 76 -5.37 -3.36 5.38
CA GLU A 76 -4.59 -4.61 5.39
C GLU A 76 -3.08 -4.31 5.36
N TYR A 77 -2.67 -3.34 4.55
CA TYR A 77 -1.27 -2.94 4.42
C TYR A 77 -0.76 -2.26 5.70
N MET A 78 -1.53 -1.36 6.30
CA MET A 78 -1.18 -0.76 7.58
C MET A 78 -1.10 -1.80 8.70
N ALA A 79 -2.04 -2.77 8.73
CA ALA A 79 -2.05 -3.85 9.70
C ALA A 79 -0.81 -4.77 9.58
N SER A 80 -0.23 -4.92 8.40
CA SER A 80 1.01 -5.68 8.21
C SER A 80 2.25 -5.02 8.83
N GLY A 81 2.19 -3.71 9.13
CA GLY A 81 3.31 -2.92 9.62
C GLY A 81 4.38 -2.61 8.58
N LYS A 82 4.19 -3.00 7.33
CA LYS A 82 5.17 -2.77 6.26
C LYS A 82 5.16 -1.31 5.77
N PRO A 83 6.28 -0.79 5.26
CA PRO A 83 6.27 0.47 4.54
C PRO A 83 5.42 0.36 3.28
N ILE A 84 4.71 1.44 2.95
CA ILE A 84 3.79 1.48 1.82
C ILE A 84 4.28 2.50 0.80
N LEU A 85 4.55 2.05 -0.43
CA LEU A 85 4.69 2.92 -1.58
C LEU A 85 3.28 3.14 -2.16
N ALA A 86 2.80 4.38 -2.16
CA ALA A 86 1.43 4.68 -2.60
C ALA A 86 1.44 5.66 -3.78
N LEU A 87 0.98 5.19 -4.94
CA LEU A 87 0.73 6.03 -6.11
C LEU A 87 -0.78 6.30 -6.19
N ILE A 88 -1.21 7.36 -5.52
CA ILE A 88 -2.64 7.65 -5.28
C ILE A 88 -2.95 9.14 -5.43
N PRO A 89 -4.18 9.50 -5.83
CA PRO A 89 -4.62 10.89 -5.84
C PRO A 89 -4.84 11.40 -4.40
N GLU A 90 -4.95 12.71 -4.27
CA GLU A 90 -5.39 13.37 -3.03
C GLU A 90 -6.77 12.85 -2.61
N GLY A 91 -6.99 12.67 -1.30
CA GLY A 91 -8.24 12.18 -0.73
C GLY A 91 -8.06 11.41 0.57
N ASP A 92 -9.12 10.72 1.00
CA ASP A 92 -9.16 10.04 2.30
C ASP A 92 -8.08 8.97 2.46
N THR A 93 -7.78 8.19 1.43
CA THR A 93 -6.68 7.22 1.46
C THR A 93 -5.33 7.89 1.74
N MET A 94 -5.04 9.01 1.09
CA MET A 94 -3.81 9.77 1.32
C MET A 94 -3.75 10.29 2.76
N ASN A 95 -4.84 10.86 3.27
CA ASN A 95 -4.92 11.39 4.64
C ASN A 95 -4.65 10.29 5.69
N ILE A 96 -5.21 9.10 5.50
CA ILE A 96 -5.00 7.95 6.37
C ILE A 96 -3.53 7.50 6.32
N LEU A 97 -2.94 7.40 5.12
CA LEU A 97 -1.56 6.99 4.96
C LEU A 97 -0.56 8.02 5.49
N GLN A 98 -0.87 9.30 5.43
CA GLN A 98 -0.05 10.35 6.07
C GLN A 98 -0.05 10.20 7.60
N GLN A 99 -1.18 9.86 8.21
CA GLN A 99 -1.27 9.59 9.65
C GLN A 99 -0.58 8.27 10.04
N TYR A 100 -0.60 7.27 9.16
CA TYR A 100 0.20 6.06 9.34
C TYR A 100 1.70 6.36 9.38
N GLY A 101 2.17 7.40 8.66
CA GLY A 101 3.53 7.92 8.72
C GLY A 101 4.61 7.02 8.15
N ARG A 102 4.29 5.75 7.82
CA ARG A 102 5.22 4.77 7.25
C ARG A 102 4.91 4.53 5.77
N SER A 103 4.53 5.61 5.08
CA SER A 103 4.13 5.60 3.67
C SER A 103 4.89 6.64 2.86
N PHE A 104 5.21 6.29 1.64
CA PHE A 104 5.90 7.09 0.65
C PHE A 104 4.92 7.33 -0.49
N ILE A 105 4.38 8.54 -0.55
CA ILE A 105 3.22 8.88 -1.36
C ILE A 105 3.63 9.74 -2.54
N ALA A 106 3.09 9.43 -3.72
CA ALA A 106 3.20 10.24 -4.92
C ALA A 106 1.89 10.26 -5.69
N LYS A 107 1.69 11.28 -6.52
CA LYS A 107 0.56 11.35 -7.46
C LYS A 107 0.73 10.29 -8.56
N PRO A 108 -0.35 9.61 -8.98
CA PRO A 108 -0.26 8.49 -9.93
C PRO A 108 0.16 8.92 -11.34
N ASP A 109 0.05 10.20 -11.68
CA ASP A 109 0.40 10.78 -12.98
C ASP A 109 1.70 11.62 -12.93
N SER A 110 2.42 11.62 -11.81
CA SER A 110 3.69 12.34 -11.64
C SER A 110 4.86 11.38 -11.54
N ILE A 111 5.60 11.21 -12.62
CA ILE A 111 6.84 10.39 -12.65
C ILE A 111 7.89 10.95 -11.68
N GLU A 112 8.00 12.27 -11.59
CA GLU A 112 8.97 12.93 -10.70
C GLU A 112 8.67 12.68 -9.22
N GLU A 113 7.39 12.79 -8.82
CA GLU A 113 6.97 12.48 -7.45
C GLU A 113 7.15 11.00 -7.14
N ALA A 114 6.77 10.10 -8.06
CA ALA A 114 6.96 8.66 -7.92
C ALA A 114 8.44 8.30 -7.72
N TYR A 115 9.31 8.87 -8.54
CA TYR A 115 10.75 8.69 -8.42
C TYR A 115 11.27 9.14 -7.06
N THR A 116 10.88 10.34 -6.63
CA THR A 116 11.29 10.90 -5.32
C THR A 116 10.79 10.04 -4.16
N ALA A 117 9.56 9.51 -4.24
CA ALA A 117 8.99 8.62 -3.23
C ALA A 117 9.77 7.31 -3.14
N ILE A 118 10.11 6.71 -4.28
CA ILE A 118 10.90 5.47 -4.34
C ILE A 118 12.32 5.70 -3.78
N GLU A 119 12.98 6.80 -4.16
CA GLU A 119 14.31 7.14 -3.65
C GLU A 119 14.33 7.27 -2.13
N LYS A 120 13.38 8.03 -1.57
CA LYS A 120 13.22 8.18 -0.11
C LYS A 120 12.95 6.85 0.60
N LEU A 121 12.09 6.00 0.02
CA LEU A 121 11.79 4.69 0.56
C LEU A 121 13.03 3.79 0.62
N ILE A 122 13.77 3.72 -0.49
CA ILE A 122 15.00 2.92 -0.58
C ILE A 122 16.06 3.43 0.42
N MET A 123 16.24 4.74 0.52
CA MET A 123 17.15 5.33 1.52
C MET A 123 16.73 4.96 2.95
N ALA A 124 15.45 5.12 3.28
CA ALA A 124 14.94 4.80 4.61
C ALA A 124 15.13 3.32 4.98
N ILE A 125 14.98 2.39 4.02
CA ILE A 125 15.26 0.97 4.22
C ILE A 125 16.76 0.73 4.41
N SER A 126 17.60 1.34 3.57
CA SER A 126 19.07 1.14 3.59
C SER A 126 19.72 1.67 4.86
N GLU A 127 19.17 2.74 5.43
CA GLU A 127 19.67 3.41 6.62
C GLU A 127 19.00 2.92 7.91
N ASP A 128 18.08 1.94 7.81
CA ASP A 128 17.24 1.47 8.93
C ASP A 128 16.51 2.63 9.65
N SER A 129 16.08 3.63 8.86
CA SER A 129 15.47 4.86 9.34
C SER A 129 13.96 4.95 9.09
N LEU A 130 13.32 3.79 8.80
CA LEU A 130 11.87 3.73 8.62
C LEU A 130 11.14 4.18 9.91
N PRO A 131 10.12 5.03 9.82
CA PRO A 131 9.30 5.41 10.97
C PRO A 131 8.75 4.19 11.69
N GLU A 132 8.58 4.27 13.01
CA GLU A 132 7.93 3.21 13.79
C GLU A 132 6.48 2.99 13.35
N VAL A 133 5.99 1.75 13.50
CA VAL A 133 4.58 1.42 13.22
C VAL A 133 3.70 2.09 14.27
N PRO A 134 2.76 2.96 13.90
CA PRO A 134 1.87 3.61 14.86
C PRO A 134 0.73 2.66 15.27
N HIS A 135 1.05 1.64 16.08
CA HIS A 135 0.13 0.58 16.47
C HIS A 135 -1.20 1.10 17.03
N ALA A 136 -1.19 2.17 17.82
CA ALA A 136 -2.40 2.77 18.36
C ALA A 136 -3.32 3.34 17.27
N PHE A 137 -2.75 3.93 16.23
CA PHE A 137 -3.49 4.43 15.07
C PHE A 137 -4.05 3.27 14.23
N VAL A 138 -3.22 2.26 13.93
CA VAL A 138 -3.64 1.09 13.15
C VAL A 138 -4.78 0.34 13.83
N LYS A 139 -4.74 0.20 15.16
CA LYS A 139 -5.75 -0.51 15.96
C LYS A 139 -7.16 0.14 15.88
N GLN A 140 -7.27 1.40 15.51
CA GLN A 140 -8.58 2.05 15.33
C GLN A 140 -9.39 1.45 14.17
N PHE A 141 -8.72 0.81 13.22
CA PHE A 141 -9.33 0.16 12.06
C PHE A 141 -9.55 -1.34 12.23
N ASP A 142 -9.30 -1.87 13.43
CA ASP A 142 -9.59 -3.26 13.75
C ASP A 142 -11.10 -3.48 13.73
N ARG A 143 -11.54 -4.51 13.01
CA ARG A 143 -12.98 -4.86 12.86
C ARG A 143 -13.65 -5.16 14.19
N GLU A 144 -12.94 -5.82 15.10
CA GLU A 144 -13.46 -6.10 16.44
C GLU A 144 -13.69 -4.81 17.22
N LYS A 145 -12.74 -3.88 17.18
CA LYS A 145 -12.87 -2.58 17.81
C LYS A 145 -14.04 -1.78 17.23
N ILE A 146 -14.15 -1.72 15.91
CA ILE A 146 -15.26 -1.01 15.23
C ILE A 146 -16.61 -1.62 15.62
N ALA A 147 -16.71 -2.96 15.67
CA ALA A 147 -17.93 -3.63 16.07
C ALA A 147 -18.31 -3.34 17.54
N GLN A 148 -17.33 -3.33 18.44
CA GLN A 148 -17.55 -2.96 19.84
C GLN A 148 -18.02 -1.52 19.99
N ASP A 149 -17.37 -0.58 19.31
CA ASP A 149 -17.75 0.85 19.36
C ASP A 149 -19.17 1.06 18.82
N LEU A 150 -19.53 0.40 17.72
CA LEU A 150 -20.89 0.44 17.16
C LEU A 150 -21.93 -0.14 18.15
N ALA A 151 -21.62 -1.26 18.81
CA ALA A 151 -22.51 -1.85 19.80
C ALA A 151 -22.78 -0.88 20.97
N LEU A 152 -21.74 -0.21 21.48
CA LEU A 152 -21.88 0.79 22.54
C LEU A 152 -22.76 1.97 22.14
N GLU A 153 -22.60 2.48 20.90
CA GLU A 153 -23.46 3.56 20.38
C GLU A 153 -24.92 3.14 20.26
N LEU A 154 -25.19 1.93 19.79
CA LEU A 154 -26.55 1.39 19.69
C LEU A 154 -27.20 1.19 21.07
N ASP A 155 -26.44 0.69 22.05
CA ASP A 155 -26.92 0.53 23.43
C ASP A 155 -27.25 1.89 24.07
N ALA A 156 -26.44 2.92 23.84
CA ALA A 156 -26.68 4.26 24.32
C ALA A 156 -27.98 4.87 23.73
N LEU A 157 -28.27 4.61 22.47
CA LEU A 157 -29.52 5.08 21.83
C LEU A 157 -30.74 4.39 22.39
N THR A 158 -30.67 3.10 22.73
CA THR A 158 -31.78 2.33 23.26
C THR A 158 -32.11 2.68 24.74
N GLN A 159 -31.12 3.12 25.52
CA GLN A 159 -31.31 3.54 26.91
C GLN A 159 -31.95 4.96 27.05
N ASN A 160 -31.90 5.76 26.00
CA ASN A 160 -32.46 7.12 25.96
C ASN A 160 -33.87 7.19 25.32
N SER A 161 -34.47 6.04 24.99
CA SER A 161 -35.82 5.91 24.42
C SER A 161 -36.79 5.35 25.46
#